data_4bfa61383c3bb911b5d75406e17cb6af
#
_entry.id   4bfa61383c3bb911b5d75406e17cb6af
#
_cell.length_a   1.000
_cell.length_b   1.000
_cell.length_c   1.000
_cell.angle_alpha   90.00
_cell.angle_beta   90.00
_cell.angle_gamma   90.00
#
_symmetry.space_group_name_H-M   'P 1'
#
loop_
_entity.id
_entity.type
_entity.pdbx_description
1 polymer ?
#
loop_
_entity_poly.entity_id
_entity_poly.type
_entity_poly.pdbx_seq_one_letter_code
_entity_poly.pdbx_strand_id
1 'polypeptide(L)'
;MARLEEICAINMGQSPDSSTYNEDGNGLPFFQGNADFGEIYPALRIWCSEPTKIAREKDILISVRAPIGALNIANCECCIGRGLAALTVNEDICARKYLWYVLSSKVDELNSKGTGSTFKAISKKTLAETEIPLPPLDIQRKIALVLDKVSDLIAKRRQQMDKLDEIVKARFVEMFGDPVRNPMNW
;
A
#
# COMPACT_ATOMS: atom_id res chain seq x y z
N MET A 1 -9.66 8.61 21.12
CA MET A 1 -9.61 9.02 19.71
C MET A 1 -8.60 10.14 19.59
N ALA A 2 -7.74 10.10 18.60
CA ALA A 2 -6.80 11.17 18.24
C ALA A 2 -6.93 11.46 16.75
N ARG A 3 -6.57 12.67 16.30
CA ARG A 3 -6.50 12.97 14.87
C ARG A 3 -5.21 12.41 14.30
N LEU A 4 -5.22 12.06 13.03
CA LEU A 4 -4.03 11.51 12.36
C LEU A 4 -2.82 12.47 12.44
N GLU A 5 -3.05 13.79 12.36
CA GLU A 5 -2.01 14.81 12.48
C GLU A 5 -1.35 14.89 13.87
N GLU A 6 -2.01 14.38 14.91
CA GLU A 6 -1.48 14.34 16.28
C GLU A 6 -0.51 13.17 16.48
N ILE A 7 -0.60 12.14 15.62
CA ILE A 7 0.16 10.90 15.76
C ILE A 7 1.19 10.67 14.66
N CYS A 8 1.11 11.42 13.56
CA CYS A 8 2.11 11.34 12.49
C CYS A 8 2.28 12.68 11.75
N ALA A 9 3.46 12.90 11.20
CA ALA A 9 3.69 13.98 10.24
C ALA A 9 3.18 13.55 8.86
N ILE A 10 2.37 14.42 8.22
CA ILE A 10 1.77 14.17 6.91
C ILE A 10 2.49 15.00 5.85
N ASN A 11 3.17 14.30 4.93
CA ASN A 11 3.84 14.87 3.77
C ASN A 11 3.06 14.53 2.51
N MET A 12 2.33 15.51 1.94
CA MET A 12 1.62 15.32 0.66
C MET A 12 2.61 15.33 -0.49
N GLY A 13 2.52 14.33 -1.34
CA GLY A 13 3.39 14.21 -2.51
C GLY A 13 3.12 15.27 -3.57
N GLN A 14 4.14 15.54 -4.35
CA GLN A 14 4.12 16.48 -5.48
C GLN A 14 4.96 15.87 -6.60
N SER A 15 4.38 15.72 -7.79
CA SER A 15 5.12 15.20 -8.93
C SER A 15 6.17 16.22 -9.37
N PRO A 16 7.44 15.81 -9.47
CA PRO A 16 8.50 16.62 -10.10
C PRO A 16 8.23 16.83 -11.59
N ASP A 17 9.06 17.64 -12.25
CA ASP A 17 9.02 17.76 -13.70
C ASP A 17 9.34 16.40 -14.36
N SER A 18 8.60 16.05 -15.41
CA SER A 18 8.77 14.77 -16.09
C SER A 18 10.14 14.61 -16.79
N SER A 19 10.83 15.69 -17.08
CA SER A 19 12.20 15.68 -17.62
C SER A 19 13.23 15.13 -16.64
N THR A 20 12.90 15.09 -15.33
CA THR A 20 13.78 14.54 -14.27
C THR A 20 13.61 13.05 -14.05
N TYR A 21 12.67 12.40 -14.77
CA TYR A 21 12.43 10.97 -14.64
C TYR A 21 13.39 10.16 -15.48
N ASN A 22 13.87 9.04 -14.95
CA ASN A 22 14.77 8.14 -15.65
C ASN A 22 14.56 6.68 -15.20
N GLU A 23 15.09 5.75 -15.97
CA GLU A 23 15.12 4.32 -15.65
C GLU A 23 16.55 3.84 -15.31
N ASP A 24 17.53 4.74 -15.34
CA ASP A 24 18.95 4.44 -15.16
C ASP A 24 19.39 4.38 -13.69
N GLY A 25 18.48 4.65 -12.76
CA GLY A 25 18.79 4.64 -11.32
C GLY A 25 19.39 5.96 -10.80
N ASN A 26 19.32 7.04 -11.59
CA ASN A 26 19.84 8.35 -11.17
C ASN A 26 18.85 9.08 -10.25
N GLY A 27 19.27 9.38 -9.03
CA GLY A 27 18.47 10.06 -8.02
C GLY A 27 17.70 9.10 -7.10
N LEU A 28 16.52 9.52 -6.63
CA LEU A 28 15.70 8.72 -5.72
C LEU A 28 14.64 7.91 -6.48
N PRO A 29 14.26 6.71 -5.98
CA PRO A 29 13.07 6.01 -6.44
C PRO A 29 11.85 6.94 -6.45
N PHE A 30 11.06 6.92 -7.52
CA PHE A 30 9.89 7.76 -7.66
C PHE A 30 8.61 6.94 -7.73
N PHE A 31 7.68 7.20 -6.83
CA PHE A 31 6.36 6.58 -6.78
C PHE A 31 5.28 7.63 -6.98
N GLN A 32 4.56 7.53 -8.08
CA GLN A 32 3.58 8.56 -8.47
C GLN A 32 2.21 8.35 -7.82
N GLY A 33 1.84 7.09 -7.60
CA GLY A 33 0.51 6.74 -7.12
C GLY A 33 0.34 5.27 -6.82
N ASN A 34 -0.91 4.87 -6.61
CA ASN A 34 -1.28 3.48 -6.30
C ASN A 34 -0.82 2.44 -7.34
N ALA A 35 -0.62 2.83 -8.59
CA ALA A 35 -0.13 1.91 -9.64
C ALA A 35 1.29 1.37 -9.37
N ASP A 36 2.05 2.05 -8.49
CA ASP A 36 3.39 1.64 -8.08
C ASP A 36 3.38 0.75 -6.84
N PHE A 37 2.21 0.56 -6.19
CA PHE A 37 2.11 -0.23 -4.97
C PHE A 37 2.20 -1.73 -5.28
N GLY A 38 3.03 -2.41 -4.50
CA GLY A 38 3.07 -3.86 -4.42
C GLY A 38 2.25 -4.37 -3.23
N GLU A 39 2.51 -5.56 -2.78
CA GLU A 39 1.80 -6.18 -1.65
C GLU A 39 2.03 -5.42 -0.33
N ILE A 40 3.28 -5.11 0.00
CA ILE A 40 3.68 -4.37 1.20
C ILE A 40 4.56 -3.17 0.82
N TYR A 41 5.43 -3.33 -0.15
CA TYR A 41 6.39 -2.33 -0.61
C TYR A 41 6.11 -1.94 -2.05
N PRO A 42 6.38 -0.67 -2.43
CA PRO A 42 6.20 -0.24 -3.82
C PRO A 42 7.18 -0.94 -4.77
N ALA A 43 6.71 -1.18 -5.98
CA ALA A 43 7.52 -1.74 -7.07
C ALA A 43 8.34 -0.63 -7.73
N LEU A 44 9.65 -0.77 -7.69
CA LEU A 44 10.58 0.19 -8.27
C LEU A 44 10.58 0.09 -9.80
N ARG A 45 10.30 1.20 -10.49
CA ARG A 45 10.28 1.29 -11.94
C ARG A 45 10.99 2.53 -12.47
N ILE A 46 10.86 3.65 -11.78
CA ILE A 46 11.31 4.98 -12.23
C ILE A 46 12.06 5.64 -11.09
N TRP A 47 13.08 6.40 -11.44
CA TRP A 47 13.84 7.28 -10.56
C TRP A 47 13.60 8.74 -10.90
N CYS A 48 13.91 9.62 -9.97
CA CYS A 48 13.83 11.07 -10.14
C CYS A 48 15.14 11.71 -9.68
N SER A 49 15.82 12.42 -10.59
CA SER A 49 17.07 13.11 -10.30
C SER A 49 16.89 14.38 -9.46
N GLU A 50 15.69 14.99 -9.49
CA GLU A 50 15.35 16.20 -8.74
C GLU A 50 14.08 16.01 -7.91
N PRO A 51 14.15 15.29 -6.77
CA PRO A 51 12.99 14.98 -5.96
C PRO A 51 12.40 16.23 -5.29
N THR A 52 11.08 16.39 -5.34
CA THR A 52 10.37 17.54 -4.74
C THR A 52 9.82 17.25 -3.35
N LYS A 53 9.23 16.07 -3.16
CA LYS A 53 8.66 15.58 -1.90
C LYS A 53 9.20 14.19 -1.61
N ILE A 54 9.80 14.04 -0.45
CA ILE A 54 10.54 12.84 -0.07
C ILE A 54 9.81 12.14 1.07
N ALA A 55 9.54 10.84 0.92
CA ALA A 55 9.18 9.94 1.99
C ALA A 55 10.44 9.27 2.54
N ARG A 56 10.48 9.06 3.84
CA ARG A 56 11.57 8.36 4.51
C ARG A 56 11.34 6.86 4.49
N GLU A 57 12.42 6.10 4.64
CA GLU A 57 12.29 4.67 4.89
C GLU A 57 11.34 4.40 6.07
N LYS A 58 10.47 3.41 5.90
CA LYS A 58 9.43 3.01 6.85
C LYS A 58 8.24 3.95 6.99
N ASP A 59 8.16 5.06 6.25
CA ASP A 59 6.92 5.83 6.18
C ASP A 59 5.79 4.98 5.61
N ILE A 60 4.57 5.18 6.13
CA ILE A 60 3.38 4.62 5.50
C ILE A 60 3.03 5.50 4.30
N LEU A 61 3.01 4.91 3.12
CA LEU A 61 2.53 5.57 1.91
C LEU A 61 1.03 5.29 1.77
N ILE A 62 0.25 6.33 1.58
CA ILE A 62 -1.19 6.23 1.36
C ILE A 62 -1.58 6.90 0.06
N SER A 63 -2.41 6.22 -0.75
CA SER A 63 -2.95 6.85 -1.95
C SER A 63 -4.01 7.88 -1.58
N VAL A 64 -3.86 9.10 -2.09
CA VAL A 64 -4.78 10.23 -1.87
C VAL A 64 -5.64 10.53 -3.09
N ARG A 65 -5.45 9.80 -4.19
CA ARG A 65 -6.28 9.82 -5.40
C ARG A 65 -6.85 8.44 -5.65
N ALA A 66 -7.93 8.36 -6.40
CA ALA A 66 -8.65 7.12 -6.67
C ALA A 66 -7.73 6.03 -7.31
N PRO A 67 -7.73 4.81 -6.76
CA PRO A 67 -8.40 4.36 -5.55
C PRO A 67 -7.78 4.94 -4.27
N ILE A 68 -8.59 5.64 -3.45
CA ILE A 68 -8.12 6.32 -2.24
C ILE A 68 -7.94 5.31 -1.11
N GLY A 69 -6.89 5.49 -0.30
CA GLY A 69 -6.69 4.72 0.93
C GLY A 69 -5.88 3.43 0.75
N ALA A 70 -5.41 3.11 -0.46
CA ALA A 70 -4.43 2.03 -0.62
C ALA A 70 -3.14 2.39 0.13
N LEU A 71 -2.54 1.39 0.76
CA LEU A 71 -1.39 1.55 1.64
C LEU A 71 -0.17 0.77 1.13
N ASN A 72 1.00 1.35 1.32
CA ASN A 72 2.28 0.67 1.16
C ASN A 72 3.29 1.22 2.18
N ILE A 73 4.43 0.58 2.34
CA ILE A 73 5.51 1.05 3.23
C ILE A 73 6.70 1.41 2.36
N ALA A 74 7.27 2.59 2.57
CA ALA A 74 8.51 2.96 1.92
C ALA A 74 9.65 2.05 2.41
N ASN A 75 10.27 1.30 1.51
CA ASN A 75 11.40 0.41 1.82
C ASN A 75 12.76 1.12 1.72
N CYS A 76 12.76 2.35 1.25
CA CYS A 76 13.91 3.25 1.17
C CYS A 76 13.41 4.71 1.15
N GLU A 77 14.33 5.66 1.22
CA GLU A 77 14.04 7.05 0.93
C GLU A 77 13.60 7.18 -0.54
N CYS A 78 12.47 7.84 -0.81
CA CYS A 78 11.90 7.91 -2.13
C CYS A 78 11.15 9.23 -2.38
N CYS A 79 11.08 9.63 -3.64
CA CYS A 79 10.26 10.75 -4.08
C CYS A 79 8.81 10.30 -4.25
N ILE A 80 7.85 11.08 -3.76
CA ILE A 80 6.43 10.78 -3.85
C ILE A 80 5.68 11.80 -4.70
N GLY A 81 4.94 11.30 -5.68
CA GLY A 81 4.12 12.09 -6.58
C GLY A 81 2.77 12.48 -5.98
N ARG A 82 2.06 13.33 -6.70
CA ARG A 82 0.77 13.93 -6.29
C ARG A 82 -0.36 12.94 -5.98
N GLY A 83 -0.17 11.65 -6.27
CA GLY A 83 -1.13 10.58 -5.97
C GLY A 83 -0.96 10.00 -4.58
N LEU A 84 0.11 10.33 -3.88
CA LEU A 84 0.50 9.76 -2.60
C LEU A 84 0.64 10.80 -1.49
N ALA A 85 0.53 10.34 -0.25
CA ALA A 85 1.05 11.04 0.91
C ALA A 85 1.91 10.06 1.72
N ALA A 86 2.96 10.57 2.36
CA ALA A 86 3.77 9.83 3.31
C ALA A 86 3.41 10.21 4.74
N LEU A 87 3.27 9.22 5.60
CA LEU A 87 2.92 9.35 7.00
C LEU A 87 4.12 8.88 7.84
N THR A 88 4.86 9.84 8.40
CA THR A 88 5.94 9.55 9.36
C THR A 88 5.34 9.42 10.74
N VAL A 89 5.23 8.19 11.23
CA VAL A 89 4.55 7.89 12.49
C VAL A 89 5.44 8.25 13.68
N ASN A 90 4.85 8.92 14.69
CA ASN A 90 5.50 9.08 15.99
C ASN A 90 5.32 7.78 16.80
N GLU A 91 6.36 6.96 16.84
CA GLU A 91 6.32 5.64 17.48
C GLU A 91 6.27 5.67 19.01
N ASP A 92 6.48 6.84 19.63
CA ASP A 92 6.27 7.04 21.08
C ASP A 92 4.78 7.12 21.43
N ILE A 93 3.94 7.41 20.45
CA ILE A 93 2.49 7.61 20.62
C ILE A 93 1.69 6.49 19.93
N CYS A 94 2.10 6.09 18.73
CA CYS A 94 1.37 5.13 17.92
C CYS A 94 2.30 4.11 17.26
N ALA A 95 2.03 2.82 17.46
CA ALA A 95 2.75 1.75 16.78
C ALA A 95 2.42 1.76 15.28
N ARG A 96 3.43 1.81 14.39
CA ARG A 96 3.26 1.91 12.92
C ARG A 96 2.36 0.81 12.35
N LYS A 97 2.56 -0.44 12.75
CA LYS A 97 1.73 -1.56 12.30
C LYS A 97 0.27 -1.44 12.74
N TYR A 98 0.04 -0.94 13.96
CA TYR A 98 -1.31 -0.66 14.42
C TYR A 98 -1.98 0.39 13.55
N LEU A 99 -1.30 1.52 13.29
CA LEU A 99 -1.82 2.56 12.41
C LEU A 99 -2.12 2.03 11.01
N TRP A 100 -1.24 1.18 10.46
CA TRP A 100 -1.47 0.49 9.20
C TRP A 100 -2.82 -0.22 9.16
N TYR A 101 -3.11 -1.06 10.15
CA TYR A 101 -4.37 -1.80 10.23
C TYR A 101 -5.59 -0.89 10.42
N VAL A 102 -5.45 0.15 11.25
CA VAL A 102 -6.55 1.12 11.42
C VAL A 102 -6.82 1.86 10.11
N LEU A 103 -5.80 2.34 9.41
CA LEU A 103 -5.99 3.00 8.11
C LEU A 103 -6.57 2.04 7.06
N SER A 104 -6.14 0.78 7.04
CA SER A 104 -6.72 -0.25 6.16
C SER A 104 -8.22 -0.44 6.41
N SER A 105 -8.68 -0.35 7.65
CA SER A 105 -10.11 -0.45 7.98
C SER A 105 -10.91 0.81 7.64
N LYS A 106 -10.24 1.93 7.36
CA LYS A 106 -10.87 3.24 7.06
C LYS A 106 -10.92 3.58 5.56
N VAL A 107 -10.57 2.65 4.69
CA VAL A 107 -10.53 2.89 3.23
C VAL A 107 -11.88 3.39 2.71
N ASP A 108 -12.99 2.77 3.12
CA ASP A 108 -14.33 3.17 2.69
C ASP A 108 -14.71 4.55 3.21
N GLU A 109 -14.36 4.87 4.46
CA GLU A 109 -14.55 6.20 5.05
C GLU A 109 -13.75 7.26 4.27
N LEU A 110 -12.49 7.00 3.96
CA LEU A 110 -11.64 7.91 3.20
C LEU A 110 -12.16 8.10 1.77
N ASN A 111 -12.60 7.03 1.11
CA ASN A 111 -13.20 7.09 -0.22
C ASN A 111 -14.50 7.91 -0.23
N SER A 112 -15.32 7.82 0.81
CA SER A 112 -16.56 8.59 0.93
C SER A 112 -16.32 10.09 1.08
N LYS A 113 -15.19 10.46 1.70
CA LYS A 113 -14.75 11.85 1.88
C LYS A 113 -14.02 12.43 0.66
N GLY A 114 -13.74 11.61 -0.35
CA GLY A 114 -13.10 12.05 -1.59
C GLY A 114 -13.97 13.02 -2.37
N THR A 115 -13.38 14.12 -2.85
CA THR A 115 -14.02 15.15 -3.67
C THR A 115 -13.50 15.09 -5.10
N GLY A 116 -14.33 15.48 -6.06
CA GLY A 116 -14.03 15.48 -7.50
C GLY A 116 -14.99 14.59 -8.29
N SER A 117 -15.45 15.09 -9.45
CA SER A 117 -16.42 14.41 -10.31
C SER A 117 -15.78 13.28 -11.14
N THR A 118 -14.63 13.52 -11.73
CA THR A 118 -13.95 12.56 -12.61
C THR A 118 -12.85 11.77 -11.88
N PHE A 119 -12.09 12.44 -11.03
CA PHE A 119 -11.02 11.84 -10.24
C PHE A 119 -11.15 12.26 -8.78
N LYS A 120 -11.66 11.36 -7.96
CA LYS A 120 -11.77 11.61 -6.52
C LYS A 120 -10.39 11.73 -5.89
N ALA A 121 -10.24 12.71 -5.00
CA ALA A 121 -9.04 12.89 -4.20
C ALA A 121 -9.39 13.39 -2.79
N ILE A 122 -8.55 13.10 -1.82
CA ILE A 122 -8.64 13.66 -0.46
C ILE A 122 -7.57 14.73 -0.26
N SER A 123 -7.95 15.77 0.47
CA SER A 123 -7.03 16.85 0.84
C SER A 123 -6.16 16.46 2.05
N LYS A 124 -5.06 17.20 2.26
CA LYS A 124 -4.26 17.08 3.48
C LYS A 124 -5.13 17.26 4.74
N LYS A 125 -6.07 18.21 4.72
CA LYS A 125 -6.98 18.49 5.83
C LYS A 125 -7.86 17.26 6.13
N THR A 126 -8.48 16.68 5.12
CA THR A 126 -9.32 15.49 5.26
C THR A 126 -8.54 14.32 5.87
N LEU A 127 -7.29 14.12 5.42
CA LEU A 127 -6.42 13.07 5.95
C LEU A 127 -6.01 13.38 7.39
N ALA A 128 -5.63 14.62 7.70
CA ALA A 128 -5.19 15.09 9.01
C ALA A 128 -6.29 14.93 10.09
N GLU A 129 -7.53 15.25 9.73
CA GLU A 129 -8.70 15.17 10.62
C GLU A 129 -9.26 13.75 10.76
N THR A 130 -8.66 12.74 10.14
CA THR A 130 -9.12 11.35 10.27
C THR A 130 -8.91 10.88 11.71
N GLU A 131 -9.98 10.44 12.34
CA GLU A 131 -9.95 9.98 13.74
C GLU A 131 -9.40 8.55 13.82
N ILE A 132 -8.42 8.37 14.72
CA ILE A 132 -7.74 7.11 14.99
C ILE A 132 -8.00 6.71 16.44
N PRO A 133 -8.52 5.50 16.70
CA PRO A 133 -8.55 4.95 18.05
C PRO A 133 -7.12 4.85 18.60
N LEU A 134 -6.86 5.36 19.81
CA LEU A 134 -5.51 5.40 20.35
C LEU A 134 -5.48 4.77 21.76
N PRO A 135 -5.55 3.43 21.87
CA PRO A 135 -5.33 2.75 23.13
C PRO A 135 -3.85 2.84 23.56
N PRO A 136 -3.49 2.46 24.79
CA PRO A 136 -2.09 2.38 25.22
C PRO A 136 -1.21 1.59 24.25
N LEU A 137 0.07 1.96 24.13
CA LEU A 137 1.00 1.38 23.14
C LEU A 137 1.15 -0.14 23.22
N ASP A 138 1.12 -0.70 24.43
CA ASP A 138 1.19 -2.14 24.65
C ASP A 138 -0.03 -2.86 24.06
N ILE A 139 -1.22 -2.26 24.15
CA ILE A 139 -2.45 -2.77 23.54
C ILE A 139 -2.38 -2.64 22.01
N GLN A 140 -1.90 -1.50 21.47
CA GLN A 140 -1.71 -1.32 20.04
C GLN A 140 -0.79 -2.41 19.45
N ARG A 141 0.34 -2.67 20.12
CA ARG A 141 1.30 -3.72 19.69
C ARG A 141 0.68 -5.12 19.75
N LYS A 142 -0.11 -5.44 20.78
CA LYS A 142 -0.83 -6.71 20.88
C LYS A 142 -1.85 -6.88 19.75
N ILE A 143 -2.63 -5.83 19.44
CA ILE A 143 -3.60 -5.85 18.34
C ILE A 143 -2.87 -6.09 17.02
N ALA A 144 -1.81 -5.33 16.74
CA ALA A 144 -1.02 -5.48 15.52
C ALA A 144 -0.45 -6.91 15.38
N LEU A 145 0.08 -7.47 16.46
CA LEU A 145 0.62 -8.84 16.46
C LEU A 145 -0.44 -9.89 16.13
N VAL A 146 -1.66 -9.74 16.67
CA VAL A 146 -2.77 -10.66 16.36
C VAL A 146 -3.17 -10.54 14.91
N LEU A 147 -3.31 -9.31 14.40
CA LEU A 147 -3.68 -9.06 13.01
C LEU A 147 -2.60 -9.55 12.03
N ASP A 148 -1.30 -9.38 12.34
CA ASP A 148 -0.20 -9.97 11.58
C ASP A 148 -0.38 -11.49 11.43
N LYS A 149 -0.62 -12.20 12.55
CA LYS A 149 -0.83 -13.65 12.52
C LYS A 149 -2.03 -14.06 11.67
N VAL A 150 -3.13 -13.31 11.74
CA VAL A 150 -4.31 -13.56 10.91
C VAL A 150 -4.00 -13.33 9.44
N SER A 151 -3.31 -12.26 9.10
CA SER A 151 -2.89 -11.96 7.72
C SER A 151 -1.98 -13.06 7.17
N ASP A 152 -1.01 -13.52 7.95
CA ASP A 152 -0.12 -14.63 7.58
C ASP A 152 -0.90 -15.94 7.35
N LEU A 153 -1.90 -16.22 8.18
CA LEU A 153 -2.75 -17.40 8.01
C LEU A 153 -3.58 -17.30 6.73
N ILE A 154 -4.14 -16.13 6.43
CA ILE A 154 -4.90 -15.90 5.21
C ILE A 154 -4.00 -16.08 3.98
N ALA A 155 -2.80 -15.51 3.99
CA ALA A 155 -1.83 -15.64 2.90
C ALA A 155 -1.44 -17.12 2.67
N LYS A 156 -1.14 -17.86 3.75
CA LYS A 156 -0.84 -19.29 3.66
C LYS A 156 -2.01 -20.10 3.11
N ARG A 157 -3.25 -19.78 3.50
CA ARG A 157 -4.45 -20.47 2.99
C ARG A 157 -4.67 -20.18 1.50
N ARG A 158 -4.48 -18.96 1.05
CA ARG A 158 -4.54 -18.64 -0.38
C ARG A 158 -3.50 -19.44 -1.16
N GLN A 159 -2.25 -19.45 -0.71
CA GLN A 159 -1.21 -20.26 -1.34
C GLN A 159 -1.53 -21.76 -1.37
N GLN A 160 -2.17 -22.31 -0.32
CA GLN A 160 -2.62 -23.69 -0.32
C GLN A 160 -3.73 -23.95 -1.35
N MET A 161 -4.68 -23.01 -1.49
CA MET A 161 -5.74 -23.12 -2.50
C MET A 161 -5.15 -23.10 -3.92
N ASP A 162 -4.24 -22.16 -4.20
CA ASP A 162 -3.58 -22.07 -5.50
C ASP A 162 -2.84 -23.37 -5.84
N LYS A 163 -2.12 -23.96 -4.88
CA LYS A 163 -1.44 -25.25 -5.06
C LYS A 163 -2.41 -26.41 -5.30
N LEU A 164 -3.57 -26.42 -4.63
CA LEU A 164 -4.59 -27.44 -4.88
C LEU A 164 -5.16 -27.33 -6.29
N ASP A 165 -5.40 -26.10 -6.76
CA ASP A 165 -5.86 -25.85 -8.14
C ASP A 165 -4.82 -26.31 -9.16
N GLU A 166 -3.52 -26.08 -8.91
CA GLU A 166 -2.44 -26.60 -9.75
C GLU A 166 -2.43 -28.14 -9.79
N ILE A 167 -2.61 -28.81 -8.65
CA ILE A 167 -2.66 -30.27 -8.57
C ILE A 167 -3.87 -30.81 -9.35
N VAL A 168 -5.04 -30.20 -9.20
CA VAL A 168 -6.25 -30.58 -9.94
C VAL A 168 -6.03 -30.45 -11.45
N LYS A 169 -5.46 -29.32 -11.90
CA LYS A 169 -5.12 -29.09 -13.32
C LYS A 169 -4.12 -30.12 -13.83
N ALA A 170 -3.04 -30.36 -13.08
CA ALA A 170 -2.02 -31.33 -13.46
C ALA A 170 -2.62 -32.76 -13.56
N ARG A 171 -3.47 -33.14 -12.61
CA ARG A 171 -4.14 -34.44 -12.62
C ARG A 171 -5.11 -34.58 -13.78
N PHE A 172 -5.84 -33.52 -14.10
CA PHE A 172 -6.72 -33.51 -15.28
C PHE A 172 -5.91 -33.74 -16.58
N VAL A 173 -4.80 -33.01 -16.75
CA VAL A 173 -3.92 -33.18 -17.93
C VAL A 173 -3.31 -34.58 -18.00
N GLU A 174 -2.93 -35.16 -16.86
CA GLU A 174 -2.40 -36.53 -16.79
C GLU A 174 -3.45 -37.55 -17.23
N MET A 175 -4.69 -37.41 -16.81
CA MET A 175 -5.78 -38.37 -17.08
C MET A 175 -6.39 -38.21 -18.47
N PHE A 176 -6.51 -36.99 -18.97
CA PHE A 176 -7.28 -36.68 -20.18
C PHE A 176 -6.44 -36.08 -21.32
N GLY A 177 -5.16 -35.79 -21.07
CA GLY A 177 -4.30 -35.07 -21.99
C GLY A 177 -4.48 -33.53 -21.91
N ASP A 178 -3.55 -32.80 -22.52
CA ASP A 178 -3.59 -31.35 -22.61
C ASP A 178 -4.72 -30.92 -23.55
N PRO A 179 -5.77 -30.20 -23.07
CA PRO A 179 -6.90 -29.81 -23.89
C PRO A 179 -6.53 -28.80 -25.01
N VAL A 180 -5.40 -28.08 -24.85
CA VAL A 180 -4.92 -27.11 -25.86
C VAL A 180 -4.19 -27.83 -27.00
N ARG A 181 -3.34 -28.78 -26.67
CA ARG A 181 -2.59 -29.60 -27.64
C ARG A 181 -3.38 -30.77 -28.20
N ASN A 182 -4.44 -31.17 -27.49
CA ASN A 182 -5.35 -32.27 -27.81
C ASN A 182 -4.64 -33.52 -28.37
N PRO A 183 -3.62 -34.08 -27.67
CA PRO A 183 -2.85 -35.23 -28.18
C PRO A 183 -3.67 -36.49 -28.29
N MET A 184 -4.82 -36.56 -27.64
CA MET A 184 -5.75 -37.70 -27.64
C MET A 184 -6.88 -37.57 -28.67
N ASN A 185 -6.93 -36.44 -29.39
CA ASN A 185 -7.87 -36.19 -30.49
C ASN A 185 -9.36 -36.32 -30.09
N TRP A 186 -9.71 -35.74 -28.93
CA TRP A 186 -11.08 -35.66 -28.40
C TRP A 186 -12.01 -34.85 -29.30
#